data_e8d9b9804ed6b051cfb0a30f431e8404
#
_entry.id   e8d9b9804ed6b051cfb0a30f431e8404
#
_cell.length_a   1.000
_cell.length_b   1.000
_cell.length_c   1.000
_cell.angle_alpha   90.00
_cell.angle_beta   90.00
_cell.angle_gamma   90.00
#
_symmetry.space_group_name_H-M   'P 1'
#
loop_
_entity.id
_entity.type
_entity.pdbx_description
1 polymer ?
#
loop_
_entity_poly.entity_id
_entity_poly.type
_entity_poly.pdbx_seq_one_letter_code
_entity_poly.pdbx_strand_id
1 'polypeptide(L)'
;MKFLVVGLGNPGAEYNGTRHNIGFAVVDLLADLAGVPFTSERLGSVSRIKIRGKQVTLLKPNTYMNLSGKAVNYWLQHEQIPVANLIVVTDDLSLPVGSIRIRLKGSDGGHNGLKSINETLNSTDYARLRFGIGSQFPKGKQADYVLSVWADDEVALIKEKTKRSSEAITHYISAGPVFAMNQFND
;
A
#
# COMPACT_ATOMS: atom_id res chain seq x y z
N MET A 1 -10.71 7.91 16.48
CA MET A 1 -9.51 7.19 16.09
C MET A 1 -9.19 7.50 14.64
N LYS A 2 -7.93 7.74 14.34
CA LYS A 2 -7.45 8.10 13.01
C LYS A 2 -6.47 7.06 12.49
N PHE A 3 -6.54 6.78 11.18
CA PHE A 3 -5.63 5.87 10.48
C PHE A 3 -5.00 6.57 9.29
N LEU A 4 -3.77 6.16 8.96
CA LEU A 4 -3.12 6.49 7.70
C LEU A 4 -2.94 5.21 6.89
N VAL A 5 -3.52 5.16 5.71
CA VAL A 5 -3.34 4.06 4.75
C VAL A 5 -2.54 4.59 3.58
N VAL A 6 -1.35 4.05 3.40
CA VAL A 6 -0.42 4.48 2.35
C VAL A 6 -0.35 3.41 1.27
N GLY A 7 -0.66 3.79 0.04
CA GLY A 7 -0.34 2.97 -1.12
C GLY A 7 1.03 3.37 -1.66
N LEU A 8 1.98 2.44 -1.73
CA LEU A 8 3.29 2.70 -2.29
C LEU A 8 3.28 2.62 -3.81
N GLY A 9 3.99 3.53 -4.45
CA GLY A 9 4.13 3.63 -5.90
C GLY A 9 5.04 4.78 -6.28
N ASN A 10 5.35 4.87 -7.57
CA ASN A 10 6.08 5.98 -8.15
C ASN A 10 5.12 6.96 -8.81
N PRO A 11 5.36 8.27 -8.69
CA PRO A 11 4.56 9.28 -9.39
C PRO A 11 4.91 9.32 -10.88
N GLY A 12 3.95 9.73 -11.69
CA GLY A 12 4.11 9.90 -13.12
C GLY A 12 3.31 8.89 -13.93
N ALA A 13 2.84 9.33 -15.11
CA ALA A 13 2.00 8.52 -15.98
C ALA A 13 2.70 7.24 -16.48
N GLU A 14 4.04 7.28 -16.62
CA GLU A 14 4.85 6.15 -17.05
C GLU A 14 4.83 4.96 -16.07
N TYR A 15 4.48 5.21 -14.80
CA TYR A 15 4.40 4.16 -13.77
C TYR A 15 2.98 3.65 -13.53
N ASN A 16 1.97 4.25 -14.18
CA ASN A 16 0.58 3.85 -14.00
C ASN A 16 0.37 2.38 -14.41
N GLY A 17 -0.30 1.64 -13.54
CA GLY A 17 -0.63 0.24 -13.80
C GLY A 17 0.54 -0.72 -13.72
N THR A 18 1.70 -0.28 -13.26
CA THR A 18 2.85 -1.18 -13.05
C THR A 18 2.66 -2.02 -11.78
N ARG A 19 3.38 -3.15 -11.72
CA ARG A 19 3.39 -4.03 -10.54
C ARG A 19 3.78 -3.28 -9.27
N HIS A 20 4.77 -2.40 -9.38
CA HIS A 20 5.28 -1.60 -8.25
C HIS A 20 4.26 -0.58 -7.73
N ASN A 21 3.27 -0.20 -8.56
CA ASN A 21 2.22 0.75 -8.20
C ASN A 21 0.92 0.07 -7.74
N ILE A 22 0.94 -1.22 -7.42
CA ILE A 22 -0.28 -1.91 -6.94
C ILE A 22 -0.83 -1.25 -5.66
N GLY A 23 0.03 -0.67 -4.83
CA GLY A 23 -0.41 0.08 -3.66
C GLY A 23 -1.31 1.27 -4.02
N PHE A 24 -0.99 1.98 -5.09
CA PHE A 24 -1.83 3.07 -5.59
C PHE A 24 -3.21 2.56 -6.02
N ALA A 25 -3.25 1.43 -6.73
CA ALA A 25 -4.52 0.85 -7.18
C ALA A 25 -5.44 0.49 -6.02
N VAL A 26 -4.90 -0.04 -4.93
CA VAL A 26 -5.69 -0.42 -3.74
C VAL A 26 -6.28 0.82 -3.06
N VAL A 27 -5.49 1.86 -2.83
CA VAL A 27 -6.01 3.08 -2.17
C VAL A 27 -6.92 3.88 -3.10
N ASP A 28 -6.69 3.85 -4.42
CA ASP A 28 -7.61 4.43 -5.40
C ASP A 28 -8.99 3.77 -5.30
N LEU A 29 -9.04 2.45 -5.20
CA LEU A 29 -10.31 1.73 -5.05
C LEU A 29 -11.02 2.09 -3.74
N LEU A 30 -10.28 2.23 -2.63
CA LEU A 30 -10.86 2.66 -1.35
C LEU A 30 -11.49 4.05 -1.46
N ALA A 31 -10.83 4.99 -2.12
CA ALA A 31 -11.35 6.33 -2.36
C ALA A 31 -12.59 6.31 -3.26
N ASP A 32 -12.55 5.54 -4.35
CA ASP A 32 -13.65 5.40 -5.29
C ASP A 32 -14.91 4.83 -4.60
N LEU A 33 -14.74 3.79 -3.79
CA LEU A 33 -15.85 3.18 -3.03
C LEU A 33 -16.45 4.14 -2.00
N ALA A 34 -15.65 5.05 -1.46
CA ALA A 34 -16.11 6.09 -0.53
C ALA A 34 -16.65 7.32 -1.25
N GLY A 35 -16.48 7.43 -2.56
CA GLY A 35 -16.90 8.59 -3.35
C GLY A 35 -16.10 9.86 -3.06
N VAL A 36 -14.87 9.75 -2.58
CA VAL A 36 -14.01 10.90 -2.23
C VAL A 36 -12.77 10.89 -3.11
N PRO A 37 -12.63 11.89 -4.00
CA PRO A 37 -11.47 11.95 -4.89
C PRO A 37 -10.18 12.27 -4.12
N PHE A 38 -9.04 11.90 -4.72
CA PHE A 38 -7.75 12.37 -4.26
C PHE A 38 -7.53 13.83 -4.65
N THR A 39 -6.91 14.59 -3.75
CA THR A 39 -6.44 15.96 -4.01
C THR A 39 -4.93 16.03 -3.86
N SER A 40 -4.28 16.85 -4.69
CA SER A 40 -2.84 17.06 -4.62
C SER A 40 -2.51 17.94 -3.41
N GLU A 41 -1.69 17.43 -2.51
CA GLU A 41 -1.26 18.13 -1.31
C GLU A 41 0.27 17.95 -1.14
N ARG A 42 0.81 18.39 0.00
CA ARG A 42 2.25 18.29 0.22
C ARG A 42 2.70 16.84 0.26
N LEU A 43 3.71 16.50 -0.53
CA LEU A 43 4.35 15.18 -0.62
C LEU A 43 3.44 14.04 -1.07
N GLY A 44 2.23 14.34 -1.56
CA GLY A 44 1.37 13.27 -2.05
C GLY A 44 0.00 13.71 -2.52
N SER A 45 -0.75 12.77 -3.01
CA SER A 45 -2.19 12.88 -3.23
C SER A 45 -2.91 12.25 -2.05
N VAL A 46 -3.96 12.90 -1.56
CA VAL A 46 -4.63 12.56 -0.31
C VAL A 46 -6.13 12.50 -0.51
N SER A 47 -6.77 11.50 0.07
CA SER A 47 -8.22 11.38 0.17
C SER A 47 -8.60 11.08 1.61
N ARG A 48 -9.52 11.84 2.18
CA ARG A 48 -9.96 11.64 3.58
C ARG A 48 -11.34 11.02 3.58
N ILE A 49 -11.42 9.78 4.05
CA ILE A 49 -12.63 8.99 4.09
C ILE A 49 -12.98 8.59 5.52
N LYS A 50 -14.13 7.98 5.69
CA LYS A 50 -14.53 7.35 6.96
C LYS A 50 -14.83 5.89 6.76
N ILE A 51 -14.36 5.06 7.68
CA ILE A 51 -14.68 3.63 7.75
C ILE A 51 -15.23 3.36 9.14
N ARG A 52 -16.52 3.02 9.20
CA ARG A 52 -17.22 2.76 10.48
C ARG A 52 -17.00 3.86 11.51
N GLY A 53 -17.11 5.11 11.07
CA GLY A 53 -16.95 6.29 11.94
C GLY A 53 -15.50 6.68 12.26
N LYS A 54 -14.52 5.89 11.88
CA LYS A 54 -13.09 6.20 12.06
C LYS A 54 -12.58 7.02 10.88
N GLN A 55 -11.77 8.03 11.17
CA GLN A 55 -11.17 8.88 10.14
C GLN A 55 -10.00 8.15 9.49
N VAL A 56 -9.97 8.09 8.17
CA VAL A 56 -8.92 7.42 7.41
C VAL A 56 -8.37 8.36 6.36
N THR A 57 -7.09 8.66 6.46
CA THR A 57 -6.35 9.41 5.44
C THR A 57 -5.71 8.40 4.50
N LEU A 58 -6.09 8.44 3.22
CA LEU A 58 -5.45 7.67 2.16
C LEU A 58 -4.37 8.52 1.53
N LEU A 59 -3.18 7.97 1.38
CA LEU A 59 -2.02 8.68 0.83
C LEU A 59 -1.41 7.90 -0.33
N LYS A 60 -1.21 8.59 -1.45
CA LYS A 60 -0.31 8.18 -2.52
C LYS A 60 0.87 9.14 -2.50
N PRO A 61 2.06 8.73 -2.02
CA PRO A 61 3.23 9.61 -2.06
C PRO A 61 3.54 10.09 -3.47
N ASN A 62 3.92 11.35 -3.63
CA ASN A 62 4.39 11.90 -4.91
C ASN A 62 5.93 11.95 -4.97
N THR A 63 6.59 11.30 -4.03
CA THR A 63 8.03 11.03 -4.05
C THR A 63 8.30 9.76 -4.84
N TYR A 64 9.52 9.62 -5.37
CA TYR A 64 9.95 8.32 -5.86
C TYR A 64 9.96 7.31 -4.72
N MET A 65 9.88 6.02 -5.07
CA MET A 65 9.70 4.93 -4.11
C MET A 65 10.72 4.96 -2.97
N ASN A 66 11.99 5.23 -3.25
CA ASN A 66 13.06 5.29 -2.26
C ASN A 66 12.98 6.47 -1.28
N LEU A 67 12.03 7.38 -1.47
CA LEU A 67 11.78 8.53 -0.59
C LEU A 67 10.39 8.47 0.07
N SER A 68 9.73 7.33 0.01
CA SER A 68 8.37 7.14 0.56
C SER A 68 8.28 7.48 2.05
N GLY A 69 9.33 7.22 2.82
CA GLY A 69 9.37 7.52 4.26
C GLY A 69 9.18 8.99 4.58
N LYS A 70 9.68 9.87 3.73
CA LYS A 70 9.52 11.32 3.90
C LYS A 70 8.05 11.73 3.87
N ALA A 71 7.29 11.21 2.91
CA ALA A 71 5.85 11.48 2.80
C ALA A 71 5.07 10.87 3.96
N VAL A 72 5.37 9.62 4.31
CA VAL A 72 4.68 8.91 5.40
C VAL A 72 4.88 9.63 6.73
N ASN A 73 6.13 9.99 7.06
CA ASN A 73 6.43 10.70 8.30
C ASN A 73 5.72 12.05 8.37
N TYR A 74 5.75 12.81 7.27
CA TYR A 74 5.05 14.10 7.21
C TYR A 74 3.55 13.93 7.52
N TRP A 75 2.88 12.97 6.89
CA TRP A 75 1.45 12.78 7.04
C TRP A 75 1.03 12.20 8.39
N LEU A 76 1.84 11.34 8.99
CA LEU A 76 1.61 10.89 10.37
C LEU A 76 1.63 12.08 11.34
N GLN A 77 2.58 12.98 11.19
CA GLN A 77 2.71 14.16 12.06
C GLN A 77 1.62 15.19 11.77
N HIS A 78 1.39 15.50 10.49
CA HIS A 78 0.43 16.51 10.08
C HIS A 78 -1.01 16.17 10.52
N GLU A 79 -1.41 14.92 10.36
CA GLU A 79 -2.74 14.43 10.75
C GLU A 79 -2.80 13.96 12.21
N GLN A 80 -1.68 13.98 12.92
CA GLN A 80 -1.56 13.48 14.30
C GLN A 80 -2.04 12.03 14.43
N ILE A 81 -1.48 11.17 13.60
CA ILE A 81 -1.78 9.73 13.56
C ILE A 81 -0.62 8.97 14.18
N PRO A 82 -0.86 8.11 15.19
CA PRO A 82 0.21 7.29 15.77
C PRO A 82 0.67 6.21 14.78
N VAL A 83 1.94 5.83 14.85
CA VAL A 83 2.52 4.77 13.98
C VAL A 83 1.74 3.46 14.11
N ALA A 84 1.18 3.16 15.27
CA ALA A 84 0.33 1.98 15.48
C ALA A 84 -0.91 1.94 14.56
N ASN A 85 -1.32 3.09 14.02
CA ASN A 85 -2.45 3.21 13.10
C ASN A 85 -2.03 3.47 11.65
N LEU A 86 -0.78 3.19 11.32
CA LEU A 86 -0.25 3.20 9.96
C LEU A 86 -0.45 1.83 9.31
N ILE A 87 -0.99 1.83 8.09
CA ILE A 87 -1.10 0.64 7.24
C ILE A 87 -0.46 0.99 5.90
N VAL A 88 0.55 0.22 5.48
CA VAL A 88 1.24 0.40 4.22
C VAL A 88 0.86 -0.72 3.26
N VAL A 89 0.39 -0.37 2.07
CA VAL A 89 0.10 -1.33 1.00
C VAL A 89 1.27 -1.36 0.03
N THR A 90 1.87 -2.53 -0.14
CA THR A 90 3.10 -2.70 -0.89
C THR A 90 3.05 -3.96 -1.76
N ASP A 91 3.72 -3.91 -2.91
CA ASP A 91 4.01 -5.08 -3.72
C ASP A 91 5.06 -5.97 -3.05
N ASP A 92 5.00 -7.27 -3.32
CA ASP A 92 5.89 -8.25 -2.69
C ASP A 92 6.30 -9.34 -3.67
N LEU A 93 7.60 -9.41 -3.96
CA LEU A 93 8.17 -10.41 -4.86
C LEU A 93 8.16 -11.83 -4.29
N SER A 94 8.11 -11.96 -2.97
CA SER A 94 8.18 -13.27 -2.30
C SER A 94 6.84 -14.01 -2.24
N LEU A 95 5.75 -13.34 -2.62
CA LEU A 95 4.42 -13.94 -2.65
C LEU A 95 3.96 -14.22 -4.08
N PRO A 96 3.22 -15.32 -4.30
CA PRO A 96 2.61 -15.56 -5.61
C PRO A 96 1.73 -14.40 -6.07
N VAL A 97 1.60 -14.23 -7.38
CA VAL A 97 0.75 -13.18 -7.97
C VAL A 97 -0.66 -13.24 -7.40
N GLY A 98 -1.12 -12.13 -6.84
CA GLY A 98 -2.46 -11.99 -6.28
C GLY A 98 -2.64 -12.52 -4.85
N SER A 99 -1.65 -13.16 -4.27
CA SER A 99 -1.68 -13.55 -2.85
C SER A 99 -1.57 -12.29 -1.97
N ILE A 100 -2.36 -12.21 -0.91
CA ILE A 100 -2.28 -11.06 0.02
C ILE A 100 -1.99 -11.53 1.44
N ARG A 101 -1.19 -10.76 2.14
CA ARG A 101 -0.86 -11.00 3.55
C ARG A 101 -0.75 -9.71 4.32
N ILE A 102 -1.42 -9.65 5.47
CA ILE A 102 -1.25 -8.59 6.44
C ILE A 102 -0.23 -9.05 7.48
N ARG A 103 0.74 -8.17 7.78
CA ARG A 103 1.72 -8.35 8.86
C ARG A 103 1.77 -7.08 9.69
N LEU A 104 1.87 -7.21 10.99
CA LEU A 104 1.87 -6.07 11.92
C LEU A 104 3.26 -5.46 12.09
N LYS A 105 4.30 -6.19 11.68
CA LYS A 105 5.71 -5.77 11.69
C LYS A 105 6.49 -6.61 10.70
N GLY A 106 7.71 -6.22 10.40
CA GLY A 106 8.61 -7.01 9.57
C GLY A 106 9.69 -6.19 8.89
N SER A 107 10.68 -6.89 8.34
CA SER A 107 11.74 -6.27 7.54
C SER A 107 11.22 -5.71 6.22
N ASP A 108 12.06 -4.94 5.52
CA ASP A 108 11.71 -4.38 4.21
C ASP A 108 11.71 -5.40 3.07
N GLY A 109 12.35 -6.57 3.26
CA GLY A 109 12.43 -7.60 2.23
C GLY A 109 13.12 -7.14 0.94
N GLY A 110 13.94 -6.09 1.01
CA GLY A 110 14.59 -5.47 -0.15
C GLY A 110 13.73 -4.44 -0.89
N HIS A 111 12.53 -4.16 -0.43
CA HIS A 111 11.64 -3.17 -1.03
C HIS A 111 12.08 -1.75 -0.64
N ASN A 112 12.45 -0.92 -1.62
CA ASN A 112 13.00 0.40 -1.37
C ASN A 112 12.04 1.36 -0.65
N GLY A 113 10.75 1.24 -0.88
CA GLY A 113 9.74 2.05 -0.18
C GLY A 113 9.65 1.70 1.29
N LEU A 114 9.61 0.41 1.63
CA LEU A 114 9.61 -0.05 3.01
C LEU A 114 10.91 0.29 3.72
N LYS A 115 12.04 0.15 3.03
CA LYS A 115 13.35 0.54 3.57
C LYS A 115 13.35 2.02 3.96
N SER A 116 12.86 2.88 3.07
CA SER A 116 12.76 4.33 3.33
C SER A 116 11.88 4.63 4.55
N ILE A 117 10.73 3.98 4.65
CA ILE A 117 9.82 4.14 5.79
C ILE A 117 10.49 3.68 7.09
N ASN A 118 11.10 2.49 7.09
CA ASN A 118 11.78 1.93 8.26
C ASN A 118 12.90 2.86 8.76
N GLU A 119 13.70 3.38 7.85
CA GLU A 119 14.79 4.30 8.19
C GLU A 119 14.26 5.64 8.74
N THR A 120 13.25 6.21 8.09
CA THR A 120 12.68 7.50 8.49
C THR A 120 11.97 7.43 9.83
N LEU A 121 11.18 6.37 10.06
CA LEU A 121 10.46 6.18 11.33
C LEU A 121 11.33 5.54 12.41
N ASN A 122 12.51 5.06 12.06
CA ASN A 122 13.39 4.28 12.93
C ASN A 122 12.62 3.11 13.61
N SER A 123 11.79 2.43 12.84
CA SER A 123 10.94 1.34 13.31
C SER A 123 10.49 0.46 12.15
N THR A 124 10.28 -0.82 12.44
CA THR A 124 9.64 -1.77 11.55
C THR A 124 8.25 -2.19 12.10
N ASP A 125 7.82 -1.56 13.18
CA ASP A 125 6.61 -1.94 13.92
C ASP A 125 5.41 -1.11 13.45
N TYR A 126 4.92 -1.42 12.26
CA TYR A 126 3.69 -0.90 11.67
C TYR A 126 3.08 -1.94 10.74
N ALA A 127 1.76 -1.88 10.55
CA ALA A 127 1.05 -2.82 9.70
C ALA A 127 1.38 -2.61 8.22
N ARG A 128 1.48 -3.73 7.49
CA ARG A 128 1.59 -3.72 6.04
C ARG A 128 0.70 -4.79 5.43
N LEU A 129 0.04 -4.44 4.35
CA LEU A 129 -0.62 -5.39 3.47
C LEU A 129 0.34 -5.66 2.30
N ARG A 130 0.84 -6.88 2.24
CA ARG A 130 1.76 -7.35 1.21
C ARG A 130 0.96 -7.97 0.07
N PHE A 131 1.07 -7.37 -1.10
CA PHE A 131 0.37 -7.84 -2.30
C PHE A 131 1.36 -8.56 -3.20
N GLY A 132 1.19 -9.86 -3.38
CA GLY A 132 2.08 -10.70 -4.17
C GLY A 132 2.10 -10.33 -5.65
N ILE A 133 3.30 -10.12 -6.18
CA ILE A 133 3.51 -9.85 -7.60
C ILE A 133 4.35 -10.95 -8.29
N GLY A 134 4.75 -11.96 -7.52
CA GLY A 134 5.59 -13.03 -8.03
C GLY A 134 7.03 -12.59 -8.27
N SER A 135 7.87 -13.52 -8.73
CA SER A 135 9.30 -13.28 -8.94
C SER A 135 9.83 -13.97 -10.21
N GLN A 136 8.97 -14.15 -11.20
CA GLN A 136 9.34 -14.84 -12.44
C GLN A 136 10.00 -13.89 -13.42
N PHE A 137 11.28 -13.64 -13.19
CA PHE A 137 12.12 -12.82 -14.06
C PHE A 137 13.56 -13.33 -14.05
N PRO A 138 14.34 -13.11 -15.13
CA PRO A 138 15.74 -13.50 -15.19
C PRO A 138 16.57 -12.72 -14.16
N LYS A 139 17.68 -13.31 -13.73
CA LYS A 139 18.64 -12.65 -12.83
C LYS A 139 19.05 -11.27 -13.37
N GLY A 140 19.01 -10.25 -12.50
CA GLY A 140 19.35 -8.86 -12.85
C GLY A 140 18.22 -8.07 -13.49
N LYS A 141 17.02 -8.66 -13.66
CA LYS A 141 15.87 -8.01 -14.28
C LYS A 141 14.75 -7.62 -13.28
N GLN A 142 15.08 -7.59 -11.99
CA GLN A 142 14.09 -7.27 -10.96
C GLN A 142 13.50 -5.86 -11.15
N ALA A 143 14.33 -4.85 -11.42
CA ALA A 143 13.88 -3.49 -11.65
C ALA A 143 12.90 -3.39 -12.82
N ASP A 144 13.24 -4.03 -13.94
CA ASP A 144 12.37 -4.07 -15.13
C ASP A 144 11.04 -4.77 -14.82
N TYR A 145 11.07 -5.84 -14.04
CA TYR A 145 9.87 -6.60 -13.67
C TYR A 145 8.90 -5.79 -12.83
N VAL A 146 9.37 -5.16 -11.76
CA VAL A 146 8.48 -4.39 -10.87
C VAL A 146 7.91 -3.16 -11.57
N LEU A 147 8.60 -2.62 -12.57
CA LEU A 147 8.14 -1.48 -13.37
C LEU A 147 7.36 -1.92 -14.62
N SER A 148 7.12 -3.21 -14.79
CA SER A 148 6.31 -3.73 -15.89
C SER A 148 4.82 -3.70 -15.53
N VAL A 149 3.97 -3.62 -16.56
CA VAL A 149 2.52 -3.74 -16.40
C VAL A 149 2.13 -5.21 -16.28
N TRP A 150 0.90 -5.45 -15.80
CA TRP A 150 0.35 -6.80 -15.70
C TRP A 150 0.15 -7.41 -17.08
N ALA A 151 0.44 -8.71 -17.20
CA ALA A 151 0.13 -9.45 -18.41
C ALA A 151 -1.40 -9.58 -18.56
N ASP A 152 -1.86 -9.71 -19.81
CA ASP A 152 -3.30 -9.77 -20.11
C ASP A 152 -4.03 -10.88 -19.33
N ASP A 153 -3.38 -12.03 -19.13
CA ASP A 153 -3.93 -13.16 -18.37
C ASP A 153 -3.91 -12.93 -16.84
N GLU A 154 -3.21 -11.92 -16.35
CA GLU A 154 -3.17 -11.55 -14.94
C GLU A 154 -4.22 -10.51 -14.56
N VAL A 155 -4.70 -9.69 -15.49
CA VAL A 155 -5.53 -8.50 -15.23
C VAL A 155 -6.78 -8.81 -14.41
N ALA A 156 -7.50 -9.87 -14.74
CA ALA A 156 -8.74 -10.25 -14.03
C ALA A 156 -8.44 -10.64 -12.57
N LEU A 157 -7.38 -11.41 -12.35
CA LEU A 157 -6.94 -11.80 -10.99
C LEU A 157 -6.52 -10.59 -10.17
N ILE A 158 -5.76 -9.68 -10.78
CA ILE A 158 -5.31 -8.46 -10.08
C ILE A 158 -6.48 -7.57 -9.68
N LYS A 159 -7.47 -7.42 -10.56
CA LYS A 159 -8.69 -6.68 -10.24
C LYS A 159 -9.44 -7.29 -9.05
N GLU A 160 -9.62 -8.61 -9.05
CA GLU A 160 -10.23 -9.35 -7.94
C GLU A 160 -9.48 -9.15 -6.64
N LYS A 161 -8.15 -9.29 -6.68
CA LYS A 161 -7.30 -9.21 -5.48
C LYS A 161 -7.10 -7.77 -4.98
N THR A 162 -7.17 -6.79 -5.86
CA THR A 162 -7.23 -5.38 -5.47
C THR A 162 -8.49 -5.11 -4.66
N LYS A 163 -9.64 -5.63 -5.10
CA LYS A 163 -10.89 -5.55 -4.35
C LYS A 163 -10.78 -6.25 -2.99
N ARG A 164 -10.23 -7.46 -2.97
CA ARG A 164 -10.01 -8.21 -1.72
C ARG A 164 -9.09 -7.46 -0.77
N SER A 165 -8.05 -6.80 -1.28
CA SER A 165 -7.15 -5.96 -0.48
C SER A 165 -7.87 -4.77 0.14
N SER A 166 -8.75 -4.10 -0.61
CA SER A 166 -9.57 -3.00 -0.08
C SER A 166 -10.52 -3.47 1.04
N GLU A 167 -11.11 -4.64 0.88
CA GLU A 167 -11.95 -5.27 1.90
C GLU A 167 -11.13 -5.62 3.15
N ALA A 168 -9.93 -6.15 2.97
CA ALA A 168 -9.02 -6.49 4.08
C ALA A 168 -8.66 -5.25 4.92
N ILE A 169 -8.35 -4.13 4.27
CA ILE A 169 -8.06 -2.87 4.95
C ILE A 169 -9.30 -2.37 5.70
N THR A 170 -10.46 -2.42 5.07
CA THR A 170 -11.72 -2.02 5.67
C THR A 170 -12.01 -2.83 6.93
N HIS A 171 -11.81 -4.16 6.88
CA HIS A 171 -11.99 -5.04 8.04
C HIS A 171 -10.93 -4.83 9.11
N TYR A 172 -9.68 -4.56 8.71
CA TYR A 172 -8.61 -4.21 9.65
C TYR A 172 -9.01 -2.99 10.50
N ILE A 173 -9.50 -1.95 9.84
CA ILE A 173 -9.87 -0.70 10.53
C ILE A 173 -11.15 -0.88 11.35
N SER A 174 -12.14 -1.62 10.85
CA SER A 174 -13.45 -1.77 11.48
C SER A 174 -13.48 -2.83 12.59
N ALA A 175 -12.82 -3.97 12.39
CA ALA A 175 -12.91 -5.14 13.27
C ALA A 175 -11.58 -5.53 13.93
N GLY A 176 -10.47 -4.89 13.56
CA GLY A 176 -9.16 -5.11 14.14
C GLY A 176 -8.25 -6.04 13.34
N PRO A 177 -6.93 -6.01 13.68
CA PRO A 177 -5.92 -6.74 12.92
C PRO A 177 -6.08 -8.26 12.95
N VAL A 178 -6.43 -8.83 14.10
CA VAL A 178 -6.55 -10.30 14.24
C VAL A 178 -7.65 -10.85 13.34
N PHE A 179 -8.81 -10.18 13.33
CA PHE A 179 -9.93 -10.56 12.47
C PHE A 179 -9.52 -10.47 10.99
N ALA A 180 -8.91 -9.36 10.60
CA ALA A 180 -8.50 -9.15 9.21
C ALA A 180 -7.47 -10.20 8.76
N MET A 181 -6.45 -10.49 9.58
CA MET A 181 -5.45 -11.50 9.25
C MET A 181 -6.07 -12.91 9.12
N ASN A 182 -6.97 -13.28 10.01
CA ASN A 182 -7.63 -14.59 9.97
C ASN A 182 -8.52 -14.73 8.73
N GLN A 183 -9.16 -13.65 8.32
CA GLN A 183 -10.13 -13.68 7.21
C GLN A 183 -9.46 -13.54 5.85
N PHE A 184 -8.40 -12.77 5.73
CA PHE A 184 -7.86 -12.35 4.43
C PHE A 184 -6.46 -12.86 4.09
N ASN A 185 -5.65 -13.29 5.05
CA ASN A 185 -4.32 -13.84 4.75
C ASN A 185 -4.43 -15.15 3.98
N ASP A 186 -3.70 -15.23 2.87
CA ASP A 186 -3.58 -16.45 2.06
C ASP A 186 -2.49 -17.37 2.61
#